data_fb801a756adaf743c9ffac0d423bd9be
#
_entry.id   fb801a756adaf743c9ffac0d423bd9be
#
_cell.length_a   1.000
_cell.length_b   1.000
_cell.length_c   1.000
_cell.angle_alpha   90.00
_cell.angle_beta   90.00
_cell.angle_gamma   90.00
#
_symmetry.space_group_name_H-M   'P 1'
#
loop_
_entity.id
_entity.type
_entity.pdbx_description
1 polymer ?
#
loop_
_entity_poly.entity_id
_entity_poly.type
_entity_poly.pdbx_seq_one_letter_code
_entity_poly.pdbx_strand_id
1 'polypeptide(L)'
;MRGKLLAAFLAGLFSFCLASTSANAQQPLIAAEAWQAYKSKFLDPGGRIIDDANGNISHSEGQGYGLLLSVLANSPADFELIWSFTRTELLLRSDGLAAWKWNPATKPHVTDINNATDGDILIAYALGLAGEQWNRPDYIKNGAGIARAILDKTVIQISGRSLLLPAAAGFSAKDRDDGPVINPSYWVFEAFPVLDQLAPSPVWAKLRTDGIAILDELRFGPKQLPSDWVSLKSPPGPATGFPAEFGYNALRIPLYLVRGGVADRALLTRLMRGTSGANREYTTIDVVSGAGKDNLADPGYRIINHILACVVDKTVVPDDLKQFVPTRYYPSTLHLLGLSFIAAQQPECS
;
A
#
# COMPACT_ATOMS: atom_id res chain seq x y z
N MET A 1 51.12 75.67 16.63
CA MET A 1 49.76 75.53 17.17
C MET A 1 49.32 74.15 16.72
N ARG A 2 49.09 73.25 17.70
CA ARG A 2 48.86 71.81 17.51
C ARG A 2 47.34 71.53 17.55
N GLY A 3 46.75 71.05 16.42
CA GLY A 3 45.37 70.61 16.39
C GLY A 3 45.34 69.11 16.61
N LYS A 4 44.53 68.64 17.61
CA LYS A 4 44.30 67.25 17.93
C LYS A 4 43.09 66.75 17.12
N LEU A 5 43.27 65.71 16.32
CA LEU A 5 42.19 64.94 15.70
C LEU A 5 41.69 63.89 16.73
N LEU A 6 40.39 63.94 17.06
CA LEU A 6 39.67 62.90 17.78
C LEU A 6 39.12 61.90 16.77
N ALA A 7 39.54 60.65 16.86
CA ALA A 7 38.96 59.55 16.11
C ALA A 7 37.81 58.92 16.93
N ALA A 8 36.55 58.96 16.43
CA ALA A 8 35.41 58.30 17.00
C ALA A 8 35.29 56.86 16.43
N PHE A 9 35.42 55.87 17.30
CA PHE A 9 35.16 54.47 16.99
C PHE A 9 33.63 54.21 17.09
N LEU A 10 32.97 53.95 15.97
CA LEU A 10 31.61 53.41 15.94
C LEU A 10 31.69 51.89 16.03
N ALA A 11 31.29 51.30 17.17
CA ALA A 11 31.07 49.87 17.31
C ALA A 11 29.68 49.52 16.77
N GLY A 12 29.63 48.93 15.56
CA GLY A 12 28.40 48.38 14.98
C GLY A 12 28.08 47.04 15.64
N LEU A 13 27.01 47.00 16.45
CA LEU A 13 26.40 45.74 16.91
C LEU A 13 25.68 45.06 15.72
N PHE A 14 26.29 44.02 15.19
CA PHE A 14 25.58 43.08 14.28
C PHE A 14 24.68 42.16 15.10
N SER A 15 23.37 42.47 15.15
CA SER A 15 22.35 41.57 15.69
C SER A 15 22.12 40.44 14.73
N PHE A 16 22.66 39.26 15.01
CA PHE A 16 22.36 38.03 14.27
C PHE A 16 20.95 37.56 14.67
N CYS A 17 19.94 37.89 13.90
CA CYS A 17 18.63 37.25 14.00
C CYS A 17 18.78 35.78 13.52
N LEU A 18 18.87 34.85 14.47
CA LEU A 18 18.65 33.43 14.24
C LEU A 18 17.18 33.25 13.87
N ALA A 19 16.90 33.20 12.55
CA ALA A 19 15.63 32.74 12.08
C ALA A 19 15.52 31.25 12.42
N SER A 20 14.81 30.91 13.46
CA SER A 20 14.41 29.56 13.80
C SER A 20 13.47 29.11 12.68
N THR A 21 13.98 28.36 11.68
CA THR A 21 13.15 27.61 10.78
C THR A 21 12.48 26.51 11.59
N SER A 22 11.24 26.76 12.03
CA SER A 22 10.37 25.71 12.55
C SER A 22 10.19 24.72 11.41
N ALA A 23 10.83 23.56 11.50
CA ALA A 23 10.49 22.43 10.67
C ALA A 23 8.99 22.17 10.91
N ASN A 24 8.16 22.41 9.91
CA ASN A 24 6.76 22.07 9.95
C ASN A 24 6.69 20.53 10.09
N ALA A 25 6.57 20.04 11.32
CA ALA A 25 6.33 18.63 11.58
C ALA A 25 4.98 18.30 10.89
N GLN A 26 5.04 17.49 9.87
CA GLN A 26 3.84 17.05 9.16
C GLN A 26 2.90 16.39 10.16
N GLN A 27 1.65 16.87 10.22
CA GLN A 27 0.66 16.31 11.13
C GLN A 27 0.42 14.84 10.79
N PRO A 28 0.39 13.94 11.79
CA PRO A 28 0.13 12.53 11.54
C PRO A 28 -1.27 12.34 10.93
N LEU A 29 -1.34 11.47 9.92
CA LEU A 29 -2.61 11.12 9.26
C LEU A 29 -3.37 10.01 9.99
N ILE A 30 -2.71 9.35 10.94
CA ILE A 30 -3.29 8.36 11.86
C ILE A 30 -3.12 8.92 13.28
N ALA A 31 -4.21 9.02 14.01
CA ALA A 31 -4.20 9.47 15.40
C ALA A 31 -3.34 8.54 16.28
N ALA A 32 -2.66 9.10 17.28
CA ALA A 32 -1.75 8.35 18.14
C ALA A 32 -2.46 7.19 18.86
N GLU A 33 -3.69 7.40 19.30
CA GLU A 33 -4.52 6.38 19.97
C GLU A 33 -4.88 5.22 19.02
N ALA A 34 -5.19 5.52 17.77
CA ALA A 34 -5.51 4.52 16.76
C ALA A 34 -4.27 3.69 16.41
N TRP A 35 -3.11 4.32 16.24
CA TRP A 35 -1.85 3.62 16.05
C TRP A 35 -1.49 2.76 17.26
N GLN A 36 -1.62 3.28 18.48
CA GLN A 36 -1.36 2.53 19.69
C GLN A 36 -2.28 1.31 19.81
N ALA A 37 -3.56 1.44 19.49
CA ALA A 37 -4.50 0.32 19.49
C ALA A 37 -4.14 -0.75 18.46
N TYR A 38 -3.74 -0.35 17.24
CA TYR A 38 -3.28 -1.27 16.18
C TYR A 38 -2.02 -2.03 16.61
N LYS A 39 -0.97 -1.31 16.99
CA LYS A 39 0.33 -1.94 17.31
C LYS A 39 0.27 -2.82 18.55
N SER A 40 -0.55 -2.46 19.56
CA SER A 40 -0.73 -3.30 20.75
C SER A 40 -1.30 -4.68 20.45
N LYS A 41 -1.97 -4.82 19.31
CA LYS A 41 -2.61 -6.09 18.90
C LYS A 41 -1.80 -6.85 17.87
N PHE A 42 -1.15 -6.16 16.93
CA PHE A 42 -0.56 -6.78 15.75
C PHE A 42 0.95 -6.65 15.62
N LEU A 43 1.60 -5.78 16.38
CA LEU A 43 3.06 -5.62 16.36
C LEU A 43 3.67 -6.34 17.56
N ASP A 44 4.47 -7.37 17.34
CA ASP A 44 5.19 -8.02 18.41
C ASP A 44 6.48 -7.27 18.80
N PRO A 45 7.06 -7.55 19.98
CA PRO A 45 8.27 -6.88 20.43
C PRO A 45 9.49 -7.07 19.52
N GLY A 46 9.50 -8.08 18.66
CA GLY A 46 10.57 -8.34 17.70
C GLY A 46 10.43 -7.55 16.39
N GLY A 47 9.34 -6.81 16.20
CA GLY A 47 9.08 -6.02 14.99
C GLY A 47 8.24 -6.73 13.92
N ARG A 48 7.67 -7.85 14.27
CA ARG A 48 6.85 -8.66 13.39
C ARG A 48 5.39 -8.19 13.43
N ILE A 49 4.81 -7.91 12.26
CA ILE A 49 3.36 -7.73 12.11
C ILE A 49 2.71 -9.10 12.02
N ILE A 50 1.75 -9.36 12.89
CA ILE A 50 1.08 -10.66 13.04
C ILE A 50 -0.24 -10.65 12.31
N ASP A 51 -0.43 -11.60 11.38
CA ASP A 51 -1.73 -11.91 10.81
C ASP A 51 -2.44 -12.94 11.71
N ASP A 52 -3.31 -12.44 12.60
CA ASP A 52 -4.03 -13.22 13.61
C ASP A 52 -5.19 -14.05 13.04
N ALA A 53 -5.51 -13.87 11.76
CA ALA A 53 -6.52 -14.65 11.05
C ALA A 53 -5.92 -15.80 10.23
N ASN A 54 -4.58 -15.81 10.04
CA ASN A 54 -3.90 -16.75 9.17
C ASN A 54 -2.76 -17.47 9.89
N GLY A 55 -3.05 -18.15 10.99
CA GLY A 55 -2.07 -18.93 11.75
C GLY A 55 -0.95 -18.12 12.40
N ASN A 56 -1.16 -16.84 12.66
CA ASN A 56 -0.19 -15.91 13.24
C ASN A 56 1.10 -15.79 12.42
N ILE A 57 1.03 -16.00 11.11
CA ILE A 57 2.16 -15.76 10.22
C ILE A 57 2.47 -14.26 10.09
N SER A 58 3.60 -13.95 9.50
CA SER A 58 3.90 -12.62 8.96
C SER A 58 4.24 -12.75 7.48
N HIS A 59 3.90 -11.76 6.71
CA HIS A 59 4.18 -11.75 5.28
C HIS A 59 4.68 -10.37 4.85
N SER A 60 5.37 -10.32 3.72
CA SER A 60 5.97 -9.06 3.22
C SER A 60 4.95 -7.95 3.04
N GLU A 61 3.72 -8.28 2.61
CA GLU A 61 2.60 -7.33 2.58
C GLU A 61 2.31 -6.74 3.96
N GLY A 62 2.21 -7.61 5.00
CA GLY A 62 1.94 -7.17 6.37
C GLY A 62 3.02 -6.29 6.96
N GLN A 63 4.29 -6.64 6.70
CA GLN A 63 5.43 -5.79 7.09
C GLN A 63 5.38 -4.46 6.35
N GLY A 64 5.09 -4.47 5.04
CA GLY A 64 4.93 -3.27 4.24
C GLY A 64 3.81 -2.36 4.74
N TYR A 65 2.66 -2.92 5.09
CA TYR A 65 1.59 -2.15 5.73
C TYR A 65 1.99 -1.60 7.09
N GLY A 66 2.62 -2.41 7.95
CA GLY A 66 3.10 -1.94 9.25
C GLY A 66 4.05 -0.77 9.14
N LEU A 67 4.99 -0.84 8.18
CA LEU A 67 5.89 0.26 7.84
C LEU A 67 5.12 1.50 7.37
N LEU A 68 4.21 1.35 6.42
CA LEU A 68 3.42 2.47 5.89
C LEU A 68 2.58 3.13 6.99
N LEU A 69 1.85 2.35 7.79
CA LEU A 69 1.03 2.87 8.88
C LEU A 69 1.86 3.59 9.95
N SER A 70 3.07 3.10 10.26
CA SER A 70 3.96 3.78 11.20
C SER A 70 4.48 5.13 10.67
N VAL A 71 4.69 5.25 9.34
CA VAL A 71 4.98 6.56 8.70
C VAL A 71 3.78 7.49 8.83
N LEU A 72 2.58 7.02 8.49
CA LEU A 72 1.35 7.81 8.56
C LEU A 72 1.00 8.24 9.98
N ALA A 73 1.41 7.47 10.99
CA ALA A 73 1.30 7.79 12.42
C ALA A 73 2.48 8.63 12.95
N ASN A 74 3.46 8.95 12.11
CA ASN A 74 4.71 9.63 12.48
C ASN A 74 5.44 8.95 13.65
N SER A 75 5.61 7.62 13.59
CA SER A 75 6.23 6.79 14.63
C SER A 75 7.56 6.17 14.16
N PRO A 76 8.68 6.92 14.16
CA PRO A 76 9.96 6.44 13.63
C PRO A 76 10.55 5.25 14.41
N ALA A 77 10.28 5.14 15.72
CA ALA A 77 10.76 4.03 16.53
C ALA A 77 10.08 2.70 16.17
N ASP A 78 8.75 2.71 15.96
CA ASP A 78 8.02 1.53 15.52
C ASP A 78 8.38 1.17 14.07
N PHE A 79 8.61 2.17 13.20
CA PHE A 79 9.12 1.94 11.86
C PHE A 79 10.45 1.20 11.86
N GLU A 80 11.43 1.67 12.65
CA GLU A 80 12.75 1.03 12.73
C GLU A 80 12.65 -0.41 13.25
N LEU A 81 11.77 -0.65 14.22
CA LEU A 81 11.53 -1.98 14.77
C LEU A 81 10.98 -2.93 13.69
N ILE A 82 9.94 -2.50 12.96
CA ILE A 82 9.33 -3.29 11.87
C ILE A 82 10.33 -3.48 10.72
N TRP A 83 11.07 -2.43 10.37
CA TRP A 83 12.09 -2.50 9.32
C TRP A 83 13.24 -3.45 9.68
N SER A 84 13.68 -3.44 10.93
CA SER A 84 14.72 -4.35 11.39
C SER A 84 14.31 -5.80 11.19
N PHE A 85 13.11 -6.20 11.60
CA PHE A 85 12.57 -7.54 11.35
C PHE A 85 12.47 -7.83 9.86
N THR A 86 11.89 -6.94 9.09
CA THR A 86 11.71 -7.12 7.65
C THR A 86 13.03 -7.37 6.94
N ARG A 87 14.04 -6.59 7.27
CA ARG A 87 15.38 -6.69 6.68
C ARG A 87 16.08 -7.97 7.05
N THR A 88 15.99 -8.43 8.30
CA THR A 88 16.73 -9.60 8.79
C THR A 88 16.02 -10.90 8.49
N GLU A 89 14.70 -10.91 8.47
CA GLU A 89 13.92 -12.14 8.38
C GLU A 89 13.28 -12.39 7.01
N LEU A 90 13.07 -11.35 6.19
CA LEU A 90 12.43 -11.50 4.89
C LEU A 90 13.31 -11.11 3.70
N LEU A 91 14.21 -10.13 3.81
CA LEU A 91 15.12 -9.76 2.71
C LEU A 91 16.29 -10.75 2.58
N LEU A 92 15.95 -12.03 2.42
CA LEU A 92 16.90 -13.14 2.34
C LEU A 92 17.33 -13.48 0.91
N ARG A 93 16.69 -12.89 -0.08
CA ARG A 93 16.92 -13.14 -1.51
C ARG A 93 18.11 -12.34 -2.00
N SER A 94 18.89 -12.93 -2.91
CA SER A 94 20.07 -12.26 -3.53
C SER A 94 19.68 -11.17 -4.51
N ASP A 95 18.43 -11.14 -5.00
CA ASP A 95 17.91 -10.12 -5.91
C ASP A 95 17.37 -8.86 -5.20
N GLY A 96 17.31 -8.88 -3.86
CA GLY A 96 16.88 -7.76 -3.04
C GLY A 96 15.38 -7.65 -2.81
N LEU A 97 14.57 -8.60 -3.31
CA LEU A 97 13.16 -8.72 -2.98
C LEU A 97 12.97 -9.49 -1.66
N ALA A 98 11.82 -9.31 -1.00
CA ALA A 98 11.51 -9.98 0.25
C ALA A 98 10.90 -11.37 -0.02
N ALA A 99 11.25 -12.38 0.77
CA ALA A 99 10.48 -13.60 0.85
C ALA A 99 9.05 -13.27 1.34
N TRP A 100 8.04 -13.87 0.71
CA TRP A 100 6.66 -13.45 0.94
C TRP A 100 6.10 -13.80 2.32
N LYS A 101 6.63 -14.89 2.96
CA LYS A 101 6.06 -15.43 4.19
C LYS A 101 7.10 -15.88 5.20
N TRP A 102 6.87 -15.51 6.45
CA TRP A 102 7.53 -16.01 7.65
C TRP A 102 6.51 -16.74 8.55
N ASN A 103 6.81 -17.96 8.97
CA ASN A 103 5.89 -18.79 9.75
C ASN A 103 6.48 -19.10 11.14
N PRO A 104 5.84 -18.70 12.26
CA PRO A 104 6.33 -18.99 13.61
C PRO A 104 6.39 -20.48 13.92
N ALA A 105 5.58 -21.29 13.26
CA ALA A 105 5.45 -22.73 13.53
C ALA A 105 6.51 -23.60 12.82
N THR A 106 7.35 -23.01 11.94
CA THR A 106 8.35 -23.78 11.16
C THR A 106 9.79 -23.35 11.48
N LYS A 107 10.73 -24.25 11.21
CA LYS A 107 12.18 -23.92 11.20
C LYS A 107 12.81 -24.60 9.99
N PRO A 108 13.41 -23.83 9.07
CA PRO A 108 13.50 -22.35 9.06
C PRO A 108 12.12 -21.72 9.00
N HIS A 109 11.97 -20.48 9.47
CA HIS A 109 10.71 -19.77 9.47
C HIS A 109 10.25 -19.39 8.06
N VAL A 110 11.18 -19.14 7.14
CA VAL A 110 10.93 -18.94 5.72
C VAL A 110 11.15 -20.27 5.00
N THR A 111 10.07 -20.89 4.54
CA THR A 111 10.09 -22.18 3.82
C THR A 111 9.91 -22.02 2.31
N ASP A 112 9.39 -20.87 1.88
CA ASP A 112 9.25 -20.48 0.48
C ASP A 112 9.94 -19.13 0.29
N ILE A 113 11.02 -19.16 -0.50
CA ILE A 113 11.85 -17.98 -0.75
C ILE A 113 11.29 -17.04 -1.83
N ASN A 114 10.17 -17.41 -2.52
CA ASN A 114 9.59 -16.53 -3.53
C ASN A 114 9.12 -15.22 -2.88
N ASN A 115 9.00 -14.16 -3.67
CA ASN A 115 8.48 -12.87 -3.22
C ASN A 115 6.98 -12.76 -3.45
N ALA A 116 6.37 -11.70 -2.90
CA ALA A 116 5.08 -11.17 -3.31
C ALA A 116 5.27 -9.70 -3.67
N THR A 117 4.97 -9.36 -4.92
CA THR A 117 5.30 -8.04 -5.50
C THR A 117 4.60 -6.89 -4.79
N ASP A 118 3.38 -7.08 -4.28
CA ASP A 118 2.68 -6.06 -3.49
C ASP A 118 3.40 -5.76 -2.17
N GLY A 119 3.93 -6.78 -1.50
CA GLY A 119 4.73 -6.60 -0.30
C GLY A 119 6.02 -5.82 -0.58
N ASP A 120 6.72 -6.15 -1.66
CA ASP A 120 7.92 -5.41 -2.07
C ASP A 120 7.61 -3.95 -2.41
N ILE A 121 6.50 -3.68 -3.11
CA ILE A 121 6.03 -2.33 -3.43
C ILE A 121 5.73 -1.54 -2.15
N LEU A 122 4.99 -2.14 -1.22
CA LEU A 122 4.62 -1.49 0.05
C LEU A 122 5.85 -1.18 0.91
N ILE A 123 6.81 -2.12 1.00
CA ILE A 123 8.06 -1.93 1.74
C ILE A 123 8.88 -0.78 1.12
N ALA A 124 9.10 -0.81 -0.20
CA ALA A 124 9.87 0.22 -0.89
C ALA A 124 9.19 1.60 -0.78
N TYR A 125 7.87 1.64 -0.91
CA TYR A 125 7.06 2.85 -0.76
C TYR A 125 7.19 3.45 0.64
N ALA A 126 7.01 2.64 1.68
CA ALA A 126 7.16 3.09 3.06
C ALA A 126 8.58 3.57 3.39
N LEU A 127 9.61 2.89 2.86
CA LEU A 127 11.01 3.32 2.99
C LEU A 127 11.25 4.68 2.30
N GLY A 128 10.67 4.91 1.14
CA GLY A 128 10.76 6.19 0.44
C GLY A 128 10.16 7.32 1.25
N LEU A 129 8.93 7.15 1.72
CA LEU A 129 8.24 8.14 2.56
C LEU A 129 8.99 8.41 3.87
N ALA A 130 9.41 7.36 4.57
CA ALA A 130 10.16 7.47 5.82
C ALA A 130 11.52 8.16 5.63
N GLY A 131 12.20 7.84 4.54
CA GLY A 131 13.48 8.44 4.18
C GLY A 131 13.38 9.93 3.94
N GLU A 132 12.34 10.39 3.27
CA GLU A 132 12.06 11.80 3.05
C GLU A 132 11.59 12.49 4.34
N GLN A 133 10.56 11.95 5.01
CA GLN A 133 9.95 12.55 6.18
C GLN A 133 10.92 12.70 7.36
N TRP A 134 11.81 11.74 7.58
CA TRP A 134 12.74 11.72 8.71
C TRP A 134 14.20 11.98 8.33
N ASN A 135 14.45 12.40 7.07
CA ASN A 135 15.79 12.65 6.54
C ASN A 135 16.76 11.46 6.77
N ARG A 136 16.32 10.26 6.33
CA ARG A 136 17.04 9.00 6.48
C ARG A 136 17.50 8.47 5.10
N PRO A 137 18.73 8.88 4.67
CA PRO A 137 19.25 8.47 3.36
C PRO A 137 19.49 6.95 3.24
N ASP A 138 19.64 6.25 4.35
CA ASP A 138 19.73 4.80 4.39
C ASP A 138 18.39 4.12 4.01
N TYR A 139 17.25 4.69 4.42
CA TYR A 139 15.93 4.21 3.97
C TYR A 139 15.74 4.45 2.47
N ILE A 140 16.09 5.64 1.97
CA ILE A 140 16.06 5.94 0.53
C ILE A 140 16.90 4.94 -0.26
N LYS A 141 18.12 4.64 0.20
CA LYS A 141 19.01 3.66 -0.46
C LYS A 141 18.40 2.27 -0.49
N ASN A 142 17.82 1.81 0.61
CA ASN A 142 17.20 0.48 0.70
C ASN A 142 15.93 0.41 -0.19
N GLY A 143 15.05 1.41 -0.11
CA GLY A 143 13.87 1.52 -0.96
C GLY A 143 14.21 1.53 -2.46
N ALA A 144 15.25 2.29 -2.84
CA ALA A 144 15.75 2.32 -4.21
C ALA A 144 16.29 0.96 -4.69
N GLY A 145 16.89 0.17 -3.80
CA GLY A 145 17.33 -1.20 -4.10
C GLY A 145 16.15 -2.09 -4.46
N ILE A 146 15.11 -2.09 -3.61
CA ILE A 146 13.90 -2.89 -3.83
C ILE A 146 13.15 -2.42 -5.07
N ALA A 147 12.99 -1.10 -5.28
CA ALA A 147 12.31 -0.56 -6.46
C ALA A 147 12.97 -1.00 -7.78
N ARG A 148 14.33 -0.98 -7.84
CA ARG A 148 15.07 -1.52 -9.00
C ARG A 148 14.83 -3.02 -9.19
N ALA A 149 14.82 -3.79 -8.11
CA ALA A 149 14.57 -5.23 -8.17
C ALA A 149 13.15 -5.56 -8.67
N ILE A 150 12.14 -4.78 -8.28
CA ILE A 150 10.76 -4.89 -8.80
C ILE A 150 10.77 -4.69 -10.32
N LEU A 151 11.39 -3.61 -10.81
CA LEU A 151 11.46 -3.33 -12.26
C LEU A 151 12.15 -4.46 -13.04
N ASP A 152 13.20 -5.03 -12.47
CA ASP A 152 14.01 -6.06 -13.14
C ASP A 152 13.36 -7.46 -13.11
N LYS A 153 12.67 -7.81 -12.02
CA LYS A 153 12.22 -9.19 -11.77
C LYS A 153 10.72 -9.41 -11.96
N THR A 154 9.88 -8.38 -11.78
CA THR A 154 8.43 -8.57 -11.74
C THR A 154 7.67 -7.77 -12.80
N VAL A 155 8.33 -6.88 -13.53
CA VAL A 155 7.69 -6.16 -14.64
C VAL A 155 7.91 -6.89 -15.95
N ILE A 156 6.81 -7.11 -16.69
CA ILE A 156 6.82 -7.69 -18.03
C ILE A 156 6.17 -6.77 -19.04
N GLN A 157 6.53 -6.96 -20.31
CA GLN A 157 5.94 -6.23 -21.44
C GLN A 157 5.12 -7.20 -22.30
N ILE A 158 3.81 -6.92 -22.46
CA ILE A 158 2.92 -7.73 -23.28
C ILE A 158 2.07 -6.80 -24.14
N SER A 159 2.09 -7.00 -25.45
CA SER A 159 1.28 -6.23 -26.42
C SER A 159 1.39 -4.71 -26.20
N GLY A 160 2.61 -4.23 -25.88
CA GLY A 160 2.88 -2.83 -25.64
C GLY A 160 2.48 -2.31 -24.26
N ARG A 161 1.99 -3.15 -23.34
CA ARG A 161 1.64 -2.79 -21.96
C ARG A 161 2.69 -3.25 -20.96
N SER A 162 2.91 -2.44 -19.94
CA SER A 162 3.72 -2.80 -18.77
C SER A 162 2.83 -3.41 -17.69
N LEU A 163 3.16 -4.62 -17.26
CA LEU A 163 2.38 -5.40 -16.30
C LEU A 163 3.23 -5.86 -15.15
N LEU A 164 2.61 -6.03 -13.97
CA LEU A 164 3.23 -6.61 -12.79
C LEU A 164 2.89 -8.10 -12.71
N LEU A 165 3.93 -8.93 -12.62
CA LEU A 165 3.76 -10.31 -12.16
C LEU A 165 3.62 -10.32 -10.63
N PRO A 166 2.83 -11.23 -10.08
CA PRO A 166 2.64 -11.35 -8.62
C PRO A 166 3.92 -11.72 -7.87
N ALA A 167 4.87 -12.37 -8.55
CA ALA A 167 6.17 -12.71 -8.01
C ALA A 167 7.21 -12.89 -9.13
N ALA A 168 8.48 -12.99 -8.76
CA ALA A 168 9.59 -13.22 -9.69
C ALA A 168 9.54 -14.61 -10.37
N ALA A 169 8.82 -15.57 -9.80
CA ALA A 169 8.66 -16.91 -10.36
C ALA A 169 7.23 -17.43 -10.19
N GLY A 170 6.81 -18.35 -11.06
CA GLY A 170 5.53 -19.08 -10.97
C GLY A 170 4.34 -18.43 -11.68
N PHE A 171 4.50 -17.25 -12.31
CA PHE A 171 3.37 -16.51 -12.89
C PHE A 171 3.55 -16.09 -14.35
N SER A 172 4.74 -16.28 -14.91
CA SER A 172 5.00 -15.92 -16.31
C SER A 172 4.37 -16.92 -17.28
N ALA A 173 4.33 -16.57 -18.57
CA ALA A 173 3.90 -17.48 -19.64
C ALA A 173 4.81 -18.69 -19.82
N LYS A 174 6.01 -18.69 -19.21
CA LYS A 174 6.92 -19.85 -19.21
C LYS A 174 6.66 -20.78 -18.03
N ASP A 175 6.09 -20.25 -16.95
CA ASP A 175 5.85 -21.00 -15.72
C ASP A 175 4.50 -21.72 -15.73
N ARG A 176 3.53 -21.22 -16.54
CA ARG A 176 2.13 -21.66 -16.49
C ARG A 176 1.53 -21.78 -17.88
N ASP A 177 0.71 -22.81 -18.08
CA ASP A 177 -0.03 -23.01 -19.34
C ASP A 177 -1.06 -21.91 -19.61
N ASP A 178 -1.63 -21.31 -18.56
CA ASP A 178 -2.54 -20.18 -18.60
C ASP A 178 -1.85 -18.82 -18.37
N GLY A 179 -0.52 -18.81 -18.31
CA GLY A 179 0.27 -17.60 -18.05
C GLY A 179 0.30 -16.60 -19.22
N PRO A 180 0.68 -15.34 -18.95
CA PRO A 180 0.99 -14.85 -17.60
C PRO A 180 -0.26 -14.66 -16.75
N VAL A 181 -0.10 -14.87 -15.45
CA VAL A 181 -1.12 -14.60 -14.46
C VAL A 181 -0.76 -13.35 -13.69
N ILE A 182 -1.73 -12.47 -13.50
CA ILE A 182 -1.60 -11.26 -12.67
C ILE A 182 -2.54 -11.33 -11.48
N ASN A 183 -2.21 -10.55 -10.44
CA ASN A 183 -3.14 -10.20 -9.36
C ASN A 183 -3.42 -8.71 -9.44
N PRO A 184 -4.63 -8.27 -9.88
CA PRO A 184 -4.93 -6.86 -10.08
C PRO A 184 -4.82 -6.00 -8.81
N SER A 185 -4.91 -6.60 -7.61
CA SER A 185 -4.75 -5.90 -6.34
C SER A 185 -3.30 -5.55 -6.00
N TYR A 186 -2.33 -6.03 -6.79
CA TYR A 186 -0.91 -5.74 -6.55
C TYR A 186 -0.47 -4.38 -7.11
N TRP A 187 -1.36 -3.69 -7.85
CA TRP A 187 -1.14 -2.30 -8.27
C TRP A 187 -1.43 -1.33 -7.12
N VAL A 188 -0.45 -1.08 -6.27
CA VAL A 188 -0.52 -0.04 -5.24
C VAL A 188 -0.28 1.32 -5.89
N PHE A 189 -1.32 1.90 -6.50
CA PHE A 189 -1.22 3.08 -7.38
C PHE A 189 -0.58 4.29 -6.72
N GLU A 190 -0.79 4.50 -5.42
CA GLU A 190 -0.19 5.60 -4.66
C GLU A 190 1.33 5.48 -4.49
N ALA A 191 1.88 4.26 -4.61
CA ALA A 191 3.30 4.00 -4.45
C ALA A 191 4.14 4.42 -5.68
N PHE A 192 3.60 4.32 -6.89
CA PHE A 192 4.37 4.48 -8.11
C PHE A 192 5.13 5.82 -8.24
N PRO A 193 4.56 6.99 -7.86
CA PRO A 193 5.32 8.24 -7.89
C PRO A 193 6.54 8.22 -6.96
N VAL A 194 6.45 7.61 -5.78
CA VAL A 194 7.57 7.49 -4.84
C VAL A 194 8.59 6.48 -5.34
N LEU A 195 8.14 5.36 -5.92
CA LEU A 195 9.04 4.38 -6.54
C LEU A 195 9.80 4.97 -7.73
N ASP A 196 9.18 5.88 -8.49
CA ASP A 196 9.86 6.61 -9.56
C ASP A 196 10.93 7.57 -9.03
N GLN A 197 10.70 8.22 -7.90
CA GLN A 197 11.73 9.02 -7.22
C GLN A 197 12.90 8.15 -6.72
N LEU A 198 12.61 6.96 -6.18
CA LEU A 198 13.61 6.02 -5.66
C LEU A 198 14.45 5.36 -6.77
N ALA A 199 13.82 5.00 -7.88
CA ALA A 199 14.43 4.33 -9.03
C ALA A 199 13.81 4.88 -10.32
N PRO A 200 14.26 6.02 -10.82
CA PRO A 200 13.65 6.71 -11.96
C PRO A 200 13.51 5.80 -13.19
N SER A 201 12.26 5.66 -13.67
CA SER A 201 11.94 4.86 -14.84
C SER A 201 10.58 5.24 -15.43
N PRO A 202 10.44 5.43 -16.75
CA PRO A 202 9.16 5.68 -17.39
C PRO A 202 8.17 4.50 -17.22
N VAL A 203 8.66 3.35 -16.79
CA VAL A 203 7.86 2.14 -16.55
C VAL A 203 6.85 2.35 -15.42
N TRP A 204 7.17 3.14 -14.39
CA TRP A 204 6.23 3.39 -13.27
C TRP A 204 4.96 4.11 -13.72
N ALA A 205 5.12 5.19 -14.51
CA ALA A 205 3.97 5.90 -15.08
C ALA A 205 3.16 4.99 -16.01
N LYS A 206 3.85 4.13 -16.76
CA LYS A 206 3.22 3.19 -17.66
C LYS A 206 2.47 2.07 -16.92
N LEU A 207 3.04 1.51 -15.85
CA LEU A 207 2.36 0.57 -14.96
C LEU A 207 1.07 1.16 -14.38
N ARG A 208 1.10 2.45 -14.00
CA ARG A 208 -0.10 3.14 -13.51
C ARG A 208 -1.17 3.21 -14.59
N THR A 209 -0.83 3.69 -15.78
CA THR A 209 -1.78 3.86 -16.89
C THR A 209 -2.33 2.51 -17.37
N ASP A 210 -1.45 1.54 -17.60
CA ASP A 210 -1.83 0.21 -18.09
C ASP A 210 -2.63 -0.57 -17.04
N GLY A 211 -2.28 -0.41 -15.75
CA GLY A 211 -3.03 -1.02 -14.65
C GLY A 211 -4.46 -0.51 -14.53
N ILE A 212 -4.69 0.80 -14.70
CA ILE A 212 -6.05 1.36 -14.74
C ILE A 212 -6.82 0.82 -15.95
N ALA A 213 -6.20 0.81 -17.13
CA ALA A 213 -6.82 0.30 -18.35
C ALA A 213 -7.19 -1.18 -18.22
N ILE A 214 -6.30 -2.01 -17.68
CA ILE A 214 -6.58 -3.42 -17.42
C ILE A 214 -7.75 -3.59 -16.44
N LEU A 215 -7.75 -2.87 -15.33
CA LEU A 215 -8.86 -2.94 -14.37
C LEU A 215 -10.20 -2.57 -15.00
N ASP A 216 -10.22 -1.65 -15.96
CA ASP A 216 -11.46 -1.33 -16.68
C ASP A 216 -11.87 -2.44 -17.67
N GLU A 217 -10.93 -3.15 -18.27
CA GLU A 217 -11.18 -4.23 -19.21
C GLU A 217 -11.57 -5.56 -18.52
N LEU A 218 -11.06 -5.84 -17.33
CA LEU A 218 -11.34 -7.06 -16.57
C LEU A 218 -12.74 -7.03 -15.96
N ARG A 219 -13.71 -7.54 -16.73
CA ARG A 219 -15.14 -7.52 -16.41
C ARG A 219 -15.72 -8.92 -16.53
N PHE A 220 -15.65 -9.69 -15.44
CA PHE A 220 -16.14 -11.07 -15.44
C PHE A 220 -17.55 -11.15 -14.89
N GLY A 221 -18.35 -12.04 -15.48
CA GLY A 221 -19.69 -12.39 -15.08
C GLY A 221 -20.69 -11.22 -14.96
N PRO A 222 -21.84 -11.46 -14.32
CA PRO A 222 -22.92 -10.47 -14.29
C PRO A 222 -22.63 -9.22 -13.45
N LYS A 223 -21.69 -9.31 -12.49
CA LYS A 223 -21.23 -8.19 -11.66
C LYS A 223 -20.12 -7.37 -12.32
N GLN A 224 -19.54 -7.87 -13.43
CA GLN A 224 -18.48 -7.21 -14.19
C GLN A 224 -17.25 -6.83 -13.33
N LEU A 225 -16.83 -7.73 -12.45
CA LEU A 225 -15.71 -7.56 -11.54
C LEU A 225 -14.46 -8.30 -12.04
N PRO A 226 -13.24 -7.83 -11.74
CA PRO A 226 -12.04 -8.64 -11.92
C PRO A 226 -12.04 -9.82 -10.95
N SER A 227 -11.30 -10.88 -11.27
CA SER A 227 -10.97 -11.93 -10.31
C SER A 227 -9.73 -11.54 -9.50
N ASP A 228 -9.53 -12.13 -8.32
CA ASP A 228 -8.29 -12.00 -7.54
C ASP A 228 -7.07 -12.39 -8.37
N TRP A 229 -7.19 -13.46 -9.14
CA TRP A 229 -6.15 -13.98 -10.00
C TRP A 229 -6.65 -14.10 -11.43
N VAL A 230 -5.94 -13.47 -12.35
CA VAL A 230 -6.36 -13.35 -13.75
C VAL A 230 -5.29 -13.88 -14.68
N SER A 231 -5.66 -14.87 -15.51
CA SER A 231 -4.90 -15.26 -16.69
C SER A 231 -5.08 -14.22 -17.79
N LEU A 232 -3.98 -13.74 -18.35
CA LEU A 232 -3.98 -12.85 -19.53
C LEU A 232 -3.84 -13.60 -20.84
N LYS A 233 -3.91 -14.93 -20.82
CA LYS A 233 -4.04 -15.73 -22.04
C LYS A 233 -5.36 -15.40 -22.73
N SER A 234 -5.31 -15.17 -24.01
CA SER A 234 -6.49 -14.72 -24.77
C SER A 234 -7.51 -15.85 -24.98
N PRO A 235 -8.81 -15.62 -24.65
CA PRO A 235 -9.34 -14.45 -23.96
C PRO A 235 -8.97 -14.43 -22.46
N PRO A 236 -8.77 -13.25 -21.83
CA PRO A 236 -8.50 -13.18 -20.40
C PRO A 236 -9.63 -13.77 -19.55
N GLY A 237 -9.27 -14.41 -18.45
CA GLY A 237 -10.23 -15.04 -17.53
C GLY A 237 -9.66 -15.29 -16.15
N PRO A 238 -10.46 -15.77 -15.18
CA PRO A 238 -9.95 -16.23 -13.90
C PRO A 238 -8.87 -17.30 -14.10
N ALA A 239 -7.76 -17.19 -13.36
CA ALA A 239 -6.61 -18.07 -13.54
C ALA A 239 -6.88 -19.47 -13.01
N THR A 240 -6.37 -20.49 -13.71
CA THR A 240 -6.53 -21.90 -13.32
C THR A 240 -5.84 -22.18 -12.00
N GLY A 241 -6.49 -22.96 -11.13
CA GLY A 241 -5.95 -23.34 -9.81
C GLY A 241 -6.17 -22.31 -8.72
N PHE A 242 -6.84 -21.20 -9.03
CA PHE A 242 -7.28 -20.20 -8.05
C PHE A 242 -8.80 -20.09 -8.05
N PRO A 243 -9.43 -19.69 -6.91
CA PRO A 243 -10.85 -19.39 -6.89
C PRO A 243 -11.20 -18.28 -7.89
N ALA A 244 -12.28 -18.47 -8.66
CA ALA A 244 -12.79 -17.46 -9.58
C ALA A 244 -13.63 -16.44 -8.82
N GLU A 245 -12.98 -15.56 -8.07
CA GLU A 245 -13.66 -14.63 -7.16
C GLU A 245 -13.03 -13.24 -7.13
N PHE A 246 -13.88 -12.26 -6.89
CA PHE A 246 -13.47 -10.98 -6.32
C PHE A 246 -13.46 -11.18 -4.81
N GLY A 247 -12.32 -11.57 -4.29
CA GLY A 247 -12.14 -12.03 -2.92
C GLY A 247 -11.29 -11.09 -2.09
N TYR A 248 -10.58 -11.68 -1.13
CA TYR A 248 -9.76 -10.93 -0.16
C TYR A 248 -8.57 -10.19 -0.79
N ASN A 249 -8.13 -10.57 -1.98
CA ASN A 249 -7.13 -9.78 -2.72
C ASN A 249 -7.78 -8.57 -3.40
N ALA A 250 -8.79 -8.79 -4.22
CA ALA A 250 -9.40 -7.76 -5.05
C ALA A 250 -10.13 -6.68 -4.25
N LEU A 251 -10.60 -6.99 -3.04
CA LEU A 251 -11.35 -6.03 -2.21
C LEU A 251 -10.59 -4.73 -1.88
N ARG A 252 -9.26 -4.73 -1.94
CA ARG A 252 -8.43 -3.51 -1.72
C ARG A 252 -8.22 -2.67 -2.98
N ILE A 253 -8.57 -3.20 -4.17
CA ILE A 253 -8.42 -2.47 -5.45
C ILE A 253 -9.10 -1.09 -5.40
N PRO A 254 -10.37 -0.96 -4.98
CA PRO A 254 -11.03 0.34 -4.93
C PRO A 254 -10.31 1.34 -4.02
N LEU A 255 -9.82 0.89 -2.87
CA LEU A 255 -9.07 1.73 -1.94
C LEU A 255 -7.75 2.21 -2.57
N TYR A 256 -7.00 1.33 -3.23
CA TYR A 256 -5.77 1.70 -3.91
C TYR A 256 -5.99 2.66 -5.08
N LEU A 257 -7.09 2.52 -5.82
CA LEU A 257 -7.44 3.46 -6.87
C LEU A 257 -7.64 4.88 -6.31
N VAL A 258 -8.49 5.04 -5.29
CA VAL A 258 -8.79 6.36 -4.74
C VAL A 258 -7.58 6.98 -4.03
N ARG A 259 -6.82 6.18 -3.26
CA ARG A 259 -5.57 6.62 -2.63
C ARG A 259 -4.53 7.05 -3.66
N GLY A 260 -4.48 6.37 -4.81
CA GLY A 260 -3.64 6.74 -5.95
C GLY A 260 -4.18 7.89 -6.79
N GLY A 261 -5.24 8.59 -6.35
CA GLY A 261 -5.81 9.73 -7.07
C GLY A 261 -6.52 9.36 -8.37
N VAL A 262 -6.97 8.12 -8.51
CA VAL A 262 -7.77 7.69 -9.67
C VAL A 262 -9.23 8.08 -9.43
N ALA A 263 -9.75 9.00 -10.24
CA ALA A 263 -11.09 9.55 -10.12
C ALA A 263 -12.02 9.08 -11.27
N ASP A 264 -11.75 7.92 -11.86
CA ASP A 264 -12.61 7.33 -12.89
C ASP A 264 -13.95 6.91 -12.27
N ARG A 265 -14.96 7.78 -12.43
CA ARG A 265 -16.29 7.60 -11.85
C ARG A 265 -16.95 6.29 -12.33
N ALA A 266 -16.76 5.91 -13.58
CA ALA A 266 -17.39 4.70 -14.15
C ALA A 266 -16.79 3.44 -13.52
N LEU A 267 -15.47 3.36 -13.47
CA LEU A 267 -14.73 2.27 -12.83
C LEU A 267 -15.08 2.15 -11.35
N LEU A 268 -15.00 3.24 -10.59
CA LEU A 268 -15.29 3.25 -9.15
C LEU A 268 -16.74 2.87 -8.86
N THR A 269 -17.70 3.38 -9.65
CA THR A 269 -19.13 3.03 -9.51
C THR A 269 -19.36 1.55 -9.80
N ARG A 270 -18.71 0.98 -10.81
CA ARG A 270 -18.82 -0.45 -11.16
C ARG A 270 -18.32 -1.32 -10.02
N LEU A 271 -17.13 -1.03 -9.48
CA LEU A 271 -16.55 -1.77 -8.36
C LEU A 271 -17.45 -1.66 -7.11
N MET A 272 -17.90 -0.46 -6.76
CA MET A 272 -18.80 -0.24 -5.63
C MET A 272 -20.10 -1.02 -5.76
N ARG A 273 -20.79 -0.91 -6.90
CA ARG A 273 -22.07 -1.61 -7.14
C ARG A 273 -21.91 -3.13 -7.18
N GLY A 274 -20.81 -3.61 -7.73
CA GLY A 274 -20.54 -5.04 -7.85
C GLY A 274 -20.36 -5.71 -6.49
N THR A 275 -19.80 -4.99 -5.52
CA THR A 275 -19.43 -5.51 -4.19
C THR A 275 -20.35 -5.08 -3.05
N SER A 276 -21.25 -4.11 -3.30
CA SER A 276 -22.17 -3.63 -2.25
C SER A 276 -23.27 -4.63 -1.96
N GLY A 277 -23.37 -5.02 -0.70
CA GLY A 277 -24.53 -5.63 -0.09
C GLY A 277 -25.54 -4.60 0.44
N ALA A 278 -26.46 -5.05 1.30
CA ALA A 278 -27.35 -4.15 2.04
C ALA A 278 -26.50 -3.20 2.92
N ASN A 279 -26.94 -1.94 3.04
CA ASN A 279 -26.23 -0.92 3.84
C ASN A 279 -24.76 -0.69 3.43
N ARG A 280 -24.41 -0.93 2.17
CA ARG A 280 -23.04 -0.84 1.64
C ARG A 280 -22.02 -1.76 2.34
N GLU A 281 -22.50 -2.85 2.91
CA GLU A 281 -21.63 -3.92 3.36
C GLU A 281 -20.79 -4.43 2.18
N TYR A 282 -19.56 -4.83 2.46
CA TYR A 282 -18.68 -5.40 1.46
C TYR A 282 -18.95 -6.89 1.32
N THR A 283 -19.09 -7.38 0.10
CA THR A 283 -19.34 -8.78 -0.18
C THR A 283 -18.31 -9.31 -1.15
N THR A 284 -17.68 -10.44 -0.84
CA THR A 284 -16.89 -11.19 -1.82
C THR A 284 -17.81 -11.86 -2.82
N ILE A 285 -17.37 -11.94 -4.08
CA ILE A 285 -18.24 -12.32 -5.20
C ILE A 285 -17.60 -13.48 -5.98
N ASP A 286 -18.34 -14.55 -6.21
CA ASP A 286 -18.01 -15.49 -7.28
C ASP A 286 -18.18 -14.77 -8.63
N VAL A 287 -17.09 -14.54 -9.34
CA VAL A 287 -17.14 -13.69 -10.54
C VAL A 287 -17.80 -14.37 -11.74
N VAL A 288 -17.98 -15.69 -11.73
CA VAL A 288 -18.65 -16.43 -12.81
C VAL A 288 -20.16 -16.33 -12.67
N SER A 289 -20.69 -16.64 -11.50
CA SER A 289 -22.14 -16.64 -11.22
C SER A 289 -22.67 -15.27 -10.78
N GLY A 290 -21.80 -14.41 -10.25
CA GLY A 290 -22.19 -13.16 -9.60
C GLY A 290 -22.78 -13.32 -8.20
N ALA A 291 -22.74 -14.53 -7.64
CA ALA A 291 -23.24 -14.80 -6.29
C ALA A 291 -22.33 -14.19 -5.23
N GLY A 292 -22.94 -13.62 -4.18
CA GLY A 292 -22.21 -13.23 -2.96
C GLY A 292 -21.75 -14.47 -2.21
N LYS A 293 -20.53 -14.43 -1.68
CA LYS A 293 -19.92 -15.50 -0.87
C LYS A 293 -19.89 -15.10 0.60
N ASP A 294 -18.97 -14.22 0.97
CA ASP A 294 -18.78 -13.76 2.33
C ASP A 294 -19.31 -12.32 2.48
N ASN A 295 -20.18 -12.10 3.44
CA ASN A 295 -20.56 -10.75 3.83
C ASN A 295 -19.56 -10.22 4.87
N LEU A 296 -18.80 -9.20 4.49
CA LEU A 296 -17.71 -8.64 5.28
C LEU A 296 -18.22 -7.43 6.09
N ALA A 297 -18.81 -7.69 7.24
CA ALA A 297 -19.42 -6.69 8.11
C ALA A 297 -18.41 -5.88 8.95
N ASP A 298 -17.13 -6.27 8.96
CA ASP A 298 -16.08 -5.60 9.72
C ASP A 298 -15.89 -4.14 9.24
N PRO A 299 -15.71 -3.17 10.16
CA PRO A 299 -15.55 -1.76 9.81
C PRO A 299 -14.48 -1.48 8.75
N GLY A 300 -13.37 -2.22 8.78
CA GLY A 300 -12.27 -2.05 7.82
C GLY A 300 -12.62 -2.45 6.40
N TYR A 301 -13.56 -3.35 6.20
CA TYR A 301 -14.09 -3.65 4.88
C TYR A 301 -15.20 -2.68 4.47
N ARG A 302 -16.13 -2.40 5.37
CA ARG A 302 -17.27 -1.51 5.12
C ARG A 302 -16.82 -0.11 4.72
N ILE A 303 -15.77 0.43 5.35
CA ILE A 303 -15.27 1.79 5.07
C ILE A 303 -14.92 1.97 3.59
N ILE A 304 -14.46 0.91 2.89
CA ILE A 304 -14.07 0.99 1.48
C ILE A 304 -15.26 1.45 0.60
N ASN A 305 -16.41 0.79 0.72
CA ASN A 305 -17.60 1.17 -0.05
C ASN A 305 -18.16 2.55 0.36
N HIS A 306 -18.00 2.95 1.62
CA HIS A 306 -18.39 4.29 2.06
C HIS A 306 -17.45 5.38 1.50
N ILE A 307 -16.14 5.11 1.43
CA ILE A 307 -15.17 6.00 0.77
C ILE A 307 -15.52 6.14 -0.72
N LEU A 308 -15.78 5.03 -1.40
CA LEU A 308 -16.20 5.09 -2.81
C LEU A 308 -17.46 5.93 -3.00
N ALA A 309 -18.46 5.75 -2.13
CA ALA A 309 -19.69 6.53 -2.17
C ALA A 309 -19.43 8.03 -1.91
N CYS A 310 -18.48 8.35 -1.03
CA CYS A 310 -18.11 9.75 -0.83
C CYS A 310 -17.40 10.31 -2.07
N VAL A 311 -16.42 9.62 -2.62
CA VAL A 311 -15.69 10.08 -3.82
C VAL A 311 -16.64 10.24 -5.02
N VAL A 312 -17.53 9.27 -5.22
CA VAL A 312 -18.44 9.24 -6.37
C VAL A 312 -19.67 10.14 -6.18
N ASP A 313 -20.33 10.07 -5.02
CA ASP A 313 -21.65 10.66 -4.78
C ASP A 313 -21.67 11.72 -3.65
N LYS A 314 -20.49 12.05 -3.08
CA LYS A 314 -20.34 12.99 -1.96
C LYS A 314 -21.13 12.60 -0.70
N THR A 315 -21.30 11.30 -0.49
CA THR A 315 -21.97 10.76 0.70
C THR A 315 -20.99 10.70 1.86
N VAL A 316 -21.29 11.35 2.98
CA VAL A 316 -20.46 11.35 4.19
C VAL A 316 -20.32 9.92 4.75
N VAL A 317 -19.13 9.58 5.25
CA VAL A 317 -18.86 8.30 5.89
C VAL A 317 -19.56 8.26 7.25
N PRO A 318 -20.26 7.17 7.61
CA PRO A 318 -20.93 7.04 8.91
C PRO A 318 -19.98 7.16 10.11
N ASP A 319 -20.46 7.71 11.21
CA ASP A 319 -19.64 7.99 12.40
C ASP A 319 -19.06 6.73 13.06
N ASP A 320 -19.74 5.60 12.98
CA ASP A 320 -19.25 4.31 13.47
C ASP A 320 -18.02 3.82 12.71
N LEU A 321 -17.79 4.29 11.48
CA LEU A 321 -16.62 3.98 10.68
C LEU A 321 -15.48 5.00 10.81
N LYS A 322 -15.72 6.15 11.45
CA LYS A 322 -14.69 7.17 11.70
C LYS A 322 -13.82 6.85 12.94
N GLN A 323 -14.31 5.99 13.82
CA GLN A 323 -13.59 5.57 15.01
C GLN A 323 -12.87 4.25 14.78
N PHE A 324 -11.56 4.22 15.04
CA PHE A 324 -10.77 3.01 14.88
C PHE A 324 -10.88 2.12 16.11
N VAL A 325 -11.33 0.87 15.89
CA VAL A 325 -11.27 -0.22 16.87
C VAL A 325 -10.69 -1.44 16.17
N PRO A 326 -9.55 -1.99 16.64
CA PRO A 326 -8.90 -3.11 15.97
C PRO A 326 -9.71 -4.41 16.15
N THR A 327 -9.97 -5.09 15.04
CA THR A 327 -10.68 -6.38 14.98
C THR A 327 -9.72 -7.51 14.62
N ARG A 328 -9.55 -7.86 13.35
CA ARG A 328 -8.52 -8.73 12.82
C ARG A 328 -7.48 -7.89 12.09
N TYR A 329 -6.29 -8.45 11.88
CA TYR A 329 -5.17 -7.76 11.25
C TYR A 329 -5.57 -7.07 9.93
N TYR A 330 -6.09 -7.84 8.97
CA TYR A 330 -6.34 -7.32 7.63
C TYR A 330 -7.40 -6.22 7.58
N PRO A 331 -8.63 -6.40 8.12
CA PRO A 331 -9.60 -5.31 8.14
C PRO A 331 -9.14 -4.11 8.98
N SER A 332 -8.41 -4.31 10.07
CA SER A 332 -7.85 -3.19 10.85
C SER A 332 -6.84 -2.37 10.04
N THR A 333 -6.01 -3.03 9.25
CA THR A 333 -5.06 -2.38 8.34
C THR A 333 -5.80 -1.53 7.30
N LEU A 334 -6.79 -2.11 6.62
CA LEU A 334 -7.59 -1.39 5.62
C LEU A 334 -8.39 -0.23 6.23
N HIS A 335 -8.86 -0.37 7.47
CA HIS A 335 -9.55 0.69 8.18
C HIS A 335 -8.63 1.91 8.38
N LEU A 336 -7.42 1.70 8.90
CA LEU A 336 -6.45 2.79 9.09
C LEU A 336 -6.02 3.43 7.76
N LEU A 337 -5.86 2.64 6.69
CA LEU A 337 -5.60 3.18 5.36
C LEU A 337 -6.77 4.02 4.85
N GLY A 338 -8.01 3.58 5.08
CA GLY A 338 -9.21 4.34 4.75
C GLY A 338 -9.31 5.66 5.51
N LEU A 339 -9.11 5.61 6.83
CA LEU A 339 -9.14 6.82 7.69
C LEU A 339 -8.03 7.81 7.32
N SER A 340 -6.81 7.32 7.05
CA SER A 340 -5.70 8.18 6.60
C SER A 340 -5.97 8.83 5.24
N PHE A 341 -6.66 8.13 4.34
CA PHE A 341 -7.10 8.71 3.06
C PHE A 341 -8.11 9.83 3.26
N ILE A 342 -9.12 9.64 4.09
CA ILE A 342 -10.10 10.66 4.42
C ILE A 342 -9.39 11.89 4.99
N ALA A 343 -8.51 11.70 5.97
CA ALA A 343 -7.78 12.80 6.60
C ALA A 343 -6.90 13.60 5.62
N ALA A 344 -6.26 12.91 4.67
CA ALA A 344 -5.29 13.53 3.77
C ALA A 344 -5.91 14.13 2.50
N GLN A 345 -6.92 13.47 1.92
CA GLN A 345 -7.36 13.75 0.55
C GLN A 345 -8.85 14.06 0.43
N GLN A 346 -9.67 13.65 1.37
CA GLN A 346 -11.13 13.81 1.29
C GLN A 346 -11.73 14.20 2.66
N PRO A 347 -11.28 15.31 3.27
CA PRO A 347 -11.78 15.72 4.60
C PRO A 347 -13.29 15.99 4.59
N GLU A 348 -13.87 16.29 3.45
CA GLU A 348 -15.32 16.45 3.28
C GLU A 348 -16.11 15.13 3.42
N CYS A 349 -15.44 13.98 3.44
CA CYS A 349 -16.05 12.67 3.72
C CYS A 349 -16.28 12.43 5.22
N SER A 350 -15.70 13.29 6.07
CA SER A 350 -15.78 13.17 7.54
C SER A 350 -17.12 13.63 8.09
#